data_5fe1ed54e61cf14f41180cb92714c14c
#
_entry.id   5fe1ed54e61cf14f41180cb92714c14c
#
_cell.length_a   1.000
_cell.length_b   1.000
_cell.length_c   1.000
_cell.angle_alpha   90.00
_cell.angle_beta   90.00
_cell.angle_gamma   90.00
#
_symmetry.space_group_name_H-M   'P 1'
#
loop_
_entity.id
_entity.type
_entity.pdbx_description
1 polymer ?
#
loop_
_entity_poly.entity_id
_entity_poly.type
_entity_poly.pdbx_seq_one_letter_code
_entity_poly.pdbx_strand_id
1 'polypeptide(L)'
;MSTARFGAAVVVALCAGPSSLSAQTIDVARFFVGAAVGLGLHESAHVIADEAYGANPGVRKVSAGFIPFFAITHEPVTPVKEFTISSAGFWAQHIGSEVLLSRRPHLHDEHAPMLKGLLAFNVVTSVIYAGAAFVQHGPAERDTRGMAISAGVDEPWIGATVLAPAVLDAARYYRPDSRVLRWASRAAVVGGAMIIFKAASVGGQVAEGNR
;
A
#
# COMPACT_ATOMS: atom_id res chain seq x y z
N MET A 1 27.05 -34.34 -0.75
CA MET A 1 25.92 -33.61 -0.14
C MET A 1 25.38 -32.65 -1.19
N SER A 2 24.24 -33.01 -1.75
CA SER A 2 23.65 -32.38 -2.94
C SER A 2 22.74 -31.22 -2.53
N THR A 3 23.08 -29.99 -2.94
CA THR A 3 22.23 -28.80 -2.77
C THR A 3 21.23 -28.77 -3.90
N ALA A 4 19.99 -29.15 -3.61
CA ALA A 4 18.88 -29.03 -4.54
C ALA A 4 18.55 -27.54 -4.73
N ARG A 5 18.82 -27.03 -5.93
CA ARG A 5 18.36 -25.74 -6.43
C ARG A 5 16.89 -25.86 -6.81
N PHE A 6 15.97 -25.42 -5.95
CA PHE A 6 14.60 -25.15 -6.35
C PHE A 6 14.54 -23.75 -6.96
N GLY A 7 14.78 -23.70 -8.27
CA GLY A 7 14.38 -22.55 -9.07
C GLY A 7 12.86 -22.57 -9.22
N ALA A 8 12.19 -21.55 -8.70
CA ALA A 8 10.78 -21.30 -9.01
C ALA A 8 10.70 -20.90 -10.49
N ALA A 9 10.56 -21.88 -11.36
CA ALA A 9 10.20 -21.67 -12.74
C ALA A 9 8.69 -21.34 -12.76
N VAL A 10 8.36 -20.06 -12.83
CA VAL A 10 7.06 -19.64 -13.36
C VAL A 10 7.12 -19.93 -14.87
N VAL A 11 6.83 -21.17 -15.22
CA VAL A 11 6.65 -21.57 -16.62
C VAL A 11 5.28 -21.02 -17.02
N VAL A 12 5.28 -19.88 -17.69
CA VAL A 12 4.15 -19.45 -18.53
C VAL A 12 4.10 -20.45 -19.67
N ALA A 13 3.24 -21.45 -19.56
CA ALA A 13 2.93 -22.35 -20.65
C ALA A 13 2.12 -21.58 -21.71
N LEU A 14 2.81 -20.93 -22.64
CA LEU A 14 2.28 -20.42 -23.89
C LEU A 14 2.27 -21.57 -24.90
N CYS A 15 1.19 -22.35 -24.96
CA CYS A 15 0.88 -23.21 -26.10
C CYS A 15 -0.62 -23.38 -26.27
N ALA A 16 -1.11 -22.68 -27.31
CA ALA A 16 -2.17 -23.10 -28.25
C ALA A 16 -3.41 -23.80 -27.70
N GLY A 17 -4.45 -23.04 -27.44
CA GLY A 17 -5.84 -23.50 -27.29
C GLY A 17 -6.81 -22.42 -27.77
N PRO A 18 -8.10 -22.72 -28.03
CA PRO A 18 -9.01 -21.89 -28.81
C PRO A 18 -9.20 -20.49 -28.22
N SER A 19 -9.55 -19.56 -29.06
CA SER A 19 -9.56 -18.10 -28.90
C SER A 19 -10.18 -17.52 -27.60
N SER A 20 -11.01 -18.26 -26.89
CA SER A 20 -11.61 -17.85 -25.60
C SER A 20 -10.66 -17.98 -24.40
N LEU A 21 -9.81 -19.00 -24.38
CA LEU A 21 -8.79 -19.18 -23.33
C LEU A 21 -7.71 -18.11 -23.43
N SER A 22 -7.37 -17.66 -24.65
CA SER A 22 -6.37 -16.62 -24.85
C SER A 22 -6.83 -15.26 -24.32
N ALA A 23 -8.10 -14.88 -24.52
CA ALA A 23 -8.65 -13.61 -24.02
C ALA A 23 -8.66 -13.56 -22.51
N GLN A 24 -9.11 -14.63 -21.85
CA GLN A 24 -9.14 -14.73 -20.38
C GLN A 24 -7.73 -14.71 -19.78
N THR A 25 -6.76 -15.36 -20.41
CA THR A 25 -5.36 -15.34 -19.98
C THR A 25 -4.75 -13.95 -20.09
N ILE A 26 -5.08 -13.21 -21.17
CA ILE A 26 -4.64 -11.83 -21.36
C ILE A 26 -5.23 -10.92 -20.27
N ASP A 27 -6.48 -11.10 -19.89
CA ASP A 27 -7.11 -10.28 -18.84
C ASP A 27 -6.53 -10.56 -17.47
N VAL A 28 -6.22 -11.82 -17.14
CA VAL A 28 -5.51 -12.18 -15.92
C VAL A 28 -4.12 -11.55 -15.91
N ALA A 29 -3.39 -11.60 -17.01
CA ALA A 29 -2.08 -10.95 -17.12
C ALA A 29 -2.18 -9.43 -16.92
N ARG A 30 -3.16 -8.77 -17.55
CA ARG A 30 -3.41 -7.33 -17.37
C ARG A 30 -3.77 -6.97 -15.94
N PHE A 31 -4.55 -7.80 -15.26
CA PHE A 31 -4.86 -7.61 -13.84
C PHE A 31 -3.59 -7.62 -12.99
N PHE A 32 -2.70 -8.60 -13.17
CA PHE A 32 -1.44 -8.65 -12.45
C PHE A 32 -0.47 -7.53 -12.81
N VAL A 33 -0.49 -7.07 -14.07
CA VAL A 33 0.25 -5.85 -14.45
C VAL A 33 -0.27 -4.63 -13.68
N GLY A 34 -1.59 -4.50 -13.55
CA GLY A 34 -2.20 -3.43 -12.73
C GLY A 34 -1.78 -3.50 -11.25
N ALA A 35 -1.76 -4.71 -10.69
CA ALA A 35 -1.28 -4.92 -9.31
C ALA A 35 0.21 -4.57 -9.17
N ALA A 36 1.05 -4.96 -10.13
CA ALA A 36 2.47 -4.61 -10.15
C ALA A 36 2.70 -3.08 -10.29
N VAL A 37 1.88 -2.39 -11.08
CA VAL A 37 1.89 -0.92 -11.14
C VAL A 37 1.53 -0.33 -9.78
N GLY A 38 0.54 -0.89 -9.07
CA GLY A 38 0.18 -0.49 -7.71
C GLY A 38 1.35 -0.61 -6.74
N LEU A 39 2.06 -1.73 -6.76
CA LEU A 39 3.29 -1.93 -5.98
C LEU A 39 4.34 -0.89 -6.35
N GLY A 40 4.61 -0.71 -7.65
CA GLY A 40 5.59 0.27 -8.12
C GLY A 40 5.28 1.70 -7.66
N LEU A 41 4.01 2.11 -7.67
CA LEU A 41 3.58 3.42 -7.19
C LEU A 41 3.75 3.56 -5.67
N HIS A 42 3.45 2.50 -4.90
CA HIS A 42 3.64 2.46 -3.46
C HIS A 42 5.12 2.66 -3.09
N GLU A 43 5.99 1.82 -3.63
CA GLU A 43 7.43 1.88 -3.36
C GLU A 43 8.07 3.18 -3.88
N SER A 44 7.64 3.66 -5.05
CA SER A 44 8.13 4.94 -5.58
C SER A 44 7.77 6.12 -4.69
N ALA A 45 6.63 6.07 -4.01
CA ALA A 45 6.24 7.13 -3.08
C ALA A 45 7.19 7.21 -1.86
N HIS A 46 7.65 6.05 -1.34
CA HIS A 46 8.69 6.03 -0.30
C HIS A 46 9.99 6.64 -0.81
N VAL A 47 10.48 6.21 -1.97
CA VAL A 47 11.73 6.74 -2.56
C VAL A 47 11.63 8.25 -2.79
N ILE A 48 10.50 8.76 -3.30
CA ILE A 48 10.29 10.20 -3.52
C ILE A 48 10.31 10.96 -2.19
N ALA A 49 9.69 10.41 -1.14
CA ALA A 49 9.70 11.04 0.18
C ALA A 49 11.11 11.02 0.81
N ASP A 50 11.83 9.92 0.68
CA ASP A 50 13.21 9.80 1.13
C ASP A 50 14.12 10.83 0.47
N GLU A 51 14.07 10.93 -0.85
CA GLU A 51 14.86 11.90 -1.62
C GLU A 51 14.49 13.34 -1.25
N ALA A 52 13.19 13.63 -1.09
CA ALA A 52 12.73 14.97 -0.71
C ALA A 52 13.25 15.41 0.67
N TYR A 53 13.53 14.45 1.55
CA TYR A 53 14.09 14.72 2.88
C TYR A 53 15.59 14.50 2.98
N GLY A 54 16.27 14.08 1.90
CA GLY A 54 17.70 13.76 1.87
C GLY A 54 18.04 12.57 2.75
N ALA A 55 17.16 11.57 2.79
CA ALA A 55 17.27 10.40 3.67
C ALA A 55 18.07 9.23 3.06
N ASN A 56 18.64 9.39 1.86
CA ASN A 56 19.48 8.41 1.17
C ASN A 56 18.79 7.02 1.05
N PRO A 57 17.79 6.89 0.17
CA PRO A 57 17.04 5.64 0.03
C PRO A 57 17.92 4.48 -0.40
N GLY A 58 17.65 3.32 0.18
CA GLY A 58 18.32 2.06 -0.15
C GLY A 58 17.28 0.94 -0.31
N VAL A 59 17.74 -0.21 -0.77
CA VAL A 59 16.89 -1.41 -0.90
C VAL A 59 17.52 -2.53 -0.09
N ARG A 60 16.74 -3.12 0.82
CA ARG A 60 17.16 -4.26 1.63
C ARG A 60 16.26 -5.46 1.42
N LYS A 61 16.87 -6.64 1.31
CA LYS A 61 16.14 -7.90 1.34
C LYS A 61 15.56 -8.14 2.73
N VAL A 62 14.27 -8.39 2.80
CA VAL A 62 13.56 -8.75 4.04
C VAL A 62 12.87 -10.11 3.84
N SER A 63 12.56 -10.80 4.93
CA SER A 63 11.84 -12.05 4.89
C SER A 63 10.50 -11.90 5.61
N ALA A 64 9.42 -12.14 4.90
CA ALA A 64 8.09 -12.32 5.47
C ALA A 64 7.78 -13.82 5.48
N GLY A 65 8.24 -14.52 6.52
CA GLY A 65 8.20 -15.98 6.58
C GLY A 65 9.07 -16.62 5.49
N PHE A 66 8.47 -17.40 4.59
CA PHE A 66 9.17 -18.05 3.47
C PHE A 66 9.17 -17.22 2.16
N ILE A 67 8.48 -16.08 2.14
CA ILE A 67 8.40 -15.20 0.96
C ILE A 67 9.55 -14.21 1.01
N PRO A 68 10.51 -14.26 0.05
CA PRO A 68 11.52 -13.22 -0.07
C PRO A 68 10.85 -11.94 -0.57
N PHE A 69 11.07 -10.86 0.15
CA PHE A 69 10.56 -9.54 -0.18
C PHE A 69 11.70 -8.52 -0.11
N PHE A 70 11.42 -7.28 -0.40
CA PHE A 70 12.34 -6.16 -0.22
C PHE A 70 11.65 -5.03 0.56
N ALA A 71 12.42 -4.21 1.22
CA ALA A 71 11.97 -2.98 1.84
C ALA A 71 12.80 -1.82 1.32
N ILE A 72 12.16 -0.69 1.09
CA ILE A 72 12.86 0.59 0.97
C ILE A 72 13.35 0.95 2.37
N THR A 73 14.61 1.32 2.48
CA THR A 73 15.25 1.71 3.74
C THR A 73 15.91 3.06 3.54
N HIS A 74 16.11 3.78 4.62
CA HIS A 74 16.75 5.09 4.59
C HIS A 74 17.61 5.32 5.84
N GLU A 75 18.41 6.37 5.83
CA GLU A 75 19.16 6.82 7.00
C GLU A 75 18.22 7.39 8.07
N PRO A 76 18.62 7.38 9.36
CA PRO A 76 17.80 7.92 10.43
C PRO A 76 17.43 9.38 10.20
N VAL A 77 16.15 9.69 10.34
CA VAL A 77 15.59 11.03 10.18
C VAL A 77 14.79 11.43 11.43
N THR A 78 14.28 12.67 11.45
CA THR A 78 13.39 13.10 12.56
C THR A 78 12.06 12.36 12.51
N PRO A 79 11.35 12.20 13.66
CA PRO A 79 10.08 11.48 13.70
C PRO A 79 9.02 11.98 12.69
N VAL A 80 8.98 13.29 12.43
CA VAL A 80 8.05 13.87 11.45
C VAL A 80 8.38 13.42 10.03
N LYS A 81 9.67 13.41 9.66
CA LYS A 81 10.12 12.93 8.36
C LYS A 81 9.89 11.42 8.23
N GLU A 82 10.25 10.65 9.25
CA GLU A 82 10.02 9.20 9.34
C GLU A 82 8.55 8.86 9.11
N PHE A 83 7.66 9.57 9.81
CA PHE A 83 6.24 9.37 9.62
C PHE A 83 5.80 9.63 8.17
N THR A 84 6.29 10.71 7.56
CA THR A 84 5.93 11.06 6.17
C THR A 84 6.46 10.01 5.20
N ILE A 85 7.70 9.56 5.38
CA ILE A 85 8.31 8.50 4.58
C ILE A 85 7.53 7.19 4.72
N SER A 86 7.35 6.70 5.94
CA SER A 86 6.63 5.44 6.20
C SER A 86 5.17 5.46 5.74
N SER A 87 4.51 6.62 5.68
CA SER A 87 3.12 6.73 5.22
C SER A 87 2.97 6.97 3.72
N ALA A 88 4.04 7.30 3.01
CA ALA A 88 4.00 7.76 1.61
C ALA A 88 3.33 6.75 0.67
N GLY A 89 3.65 5.45 0.81
CA GLY A 89 3.05 4.38 0.03
C GLY A 89 1.53 4.30 0.19
N PHE A 90 1.02 4.40 1.43
CA PHE A 90 -0.42 4.40 1.70
C PHE A 90 -1.12 5.64 1.13
N TRP A 91 -0.46 6.81 1.17
CA TRP A 91 -1.02 8.01 0.54
C TRP A 91 -1.15 7.86 -0.96
N ALA A 92 -0.13 7.33 -1.62
CA ALA A 92 -0.19 7.04 -3.05
C ALA A 92 -1.35 6.09 -3.39
N GLN A 93 -1.56 5.04 -2.58
CA GLN A 93 -2.65 4.08 -2.75
C GLN A 93 -4.02 4.70 -2.54
N HIS A 94 -4.24 5.40 -1.42
CA HIS A 94 -5.56 5.95 -1.08
C HIS A 94 -5.97 7.10 -2.00
N ILE A 95 -5.05 8.01 -2.32
CA ILE A 95 -5.30 9.08 -3.29
C ILE A 95 -5.52 8.48 -4.69
N GLY A 96 -4.70 7.51 -5.09
CA GLY A 96 -4.83 6.82 -6.35
C GLY A 96 -6.18 6.11 -6.50
N SER A 97 -6.65 5.42 -5.46
CA SER A 97 -7.97 4.77 -5.42
C SER A 97 -9.10 5.78 -5.48
N GLU A 98 -9.01 6.90 -4.74
CA GLU A 98 -10.02 7.95 -4.79
C GLU A 98 -10.11 8.58 -6.19
N VAL A 99 -8.99 8.88 -6.84
CA VAL A 99 -8.95 9.39 -8.20
C VAL A 99 -9.53 8.38 -9.19
N LEU A 100 -9.15 7.12 -9.08
CA LEU A 100 -9.62 6.04 -9.94
C LEU A 100 -11.14 5.88 -9.85
N LEU A 101 -11.68 5.71 -8.62
CA LEU A 101 -13.11 5.52 -8.38
C LEU A 101 -13.94 6.79 -8.61
N SER A 102 -13.33 7.97 -8.59
CA SER A 102 -14.02 9.21 -8.97
C SER A 102 -14.11 9.38 -10.49
N ARG A 103 -13.10 8.94 -11.25
CA ARG A 103 -13.09 9.01 -12.71
C ARG A 103 -13.79 7.81 -13.38
N ARG A 104 -13.85 6.68 -12.69
CA ARG A 104 -14.44 5.43 -13.14
C ARG A 104 -15.37 4.87 -12.04
N PRO A 105 -16.49 5.54 -11.77
CA PRO A 105 -17.37 5.13 -10.67
C PRO A 105 -17.94 3.72 -10.87
N HIS A 106 -18.21 3.32 -12.12
CA HIS A 106 -18.72 2.00 -12.47
C HIS A 106 -17.64 1.00 -12.90
N LEU A 107 -16.41 1.15 -12.39
CA LEU A 107 -15.28 0.28 -12.72
C LEU A 107 -15.60 -1.21 -12.52
N HIS A 108 -16.50 -1.55 -11.59
CA HIS A 108 -16.95 -2.93 -11.39
C HIS A 108 -17.52 -3.55 -12.66
N ASP A 109 -18.30 -2.80 -13.41
CA ASP A 109 -19.03 -3.25 -14.61
C ASP A 109 -18.17 -3.11 -15.88
N GLU A 110 -17.07 -2.38 -15.82
CA GLU A 110 -16.19 -2.15 -16.96
C GLU A 110 -15.27 -3.33 -17.23
N HIS A 111 -14.94 -3.57 -18.50
CA HIS A 111 -13.87 -4.48 -18.90
C HIS A 111 -12.52 -3.76 -18.81
N ALA A 112 -12.00 -3.62 -17.59
CA ALA A 112 -10.77 -2.87 -17.29
C ALA A 112 -9.87 -3.65 -16.32
N PRO A 113 -9.36 -4.84 -16.70
CA PRO A 113 -8.65 -5.74 -15.78
C PRO A 113 -7.43 -5.07 -15.13
N MET A 114 -6.67 -4.26 -15.85
CA MET A 114 -5.51 -3.57 -15.28
C MET A 114 -5.90 -2.57 -14.18
N LEU A 115 -6.95 -1.77 -14.38
CA LEU A 115 -7.41 -0.83 -13.34
C LEU A 115 -8.01 -1.55 -12.14
N LYS A 116 -8.69 -2.69 -12.36
CA LYS A 116 -9.17 -3.56 -11.29
C LYS A 116 -8.01 -4.17 -10.51
N GLY A 117 -6.93 -4.58 -11.18
CA GLY A 117 -5.71 -5.06 -10.54
C GLY A 117 -5.02 -4.01 -9.69
N LEU A 118 -4.94 -2.78 -10.17
CA LEU A 118 -4.41 -1.64 -9.41
C LEU A 118 -5.23 -1.39 -8.14
N LEU A 119 -6.56 -1.31 -8.25
CA LEU A 119 -7.44 -1.11 -7.10
C LEU A 119 -7.36 -2.28 -6.12
N ALA A 120 -7.34 -3.51 -6.63
CA ALA A 120 -7.21 -4.71 -5.80
C ALA A 120 -5.90 -4.71 -5.01
N PHE A 121 -4.77 -4.34 -5.63
CA PHE A 121 -3.50 -4.18 -4.93
C PHE A 121 -3.63 -3.19 -3.78
N ASN A 122 -4.16 -1.99 -4.03
CA ASN A 122 -4.32 -0.94 -3.03
C ASN A 122 -5.14 -1.41 -1.83
N VAL A 123 -6.28 -2.08 -2.08
CA VAL A 123 -7.16 -2.59 -1.02
C VAL A 123 -6.50 -3.74 -0.26
N VAL A 124 -5.99 -4.74 -0.97
CA VAL A 124 -5.41 -5.96 -0.36
C VAL A 124 -4.17 -5.63 0.45
N THR A 125 -3.28 -4.78 -0.06
CA THR A 125 -2.08 -4.35 0.67
C THR A 125 -2.47 -3.63 1.96
N SER A 126 -3.42 -2.70 1.91
CA SER A 126 -3.91 -2.01 3.11
C SER A 126 -4.50 -2.97 4.15
N VAL A 127 -5.24 -4.00 3.71
CA VAL A 127 -5.78 -5.05 4.60
C VAL A 127 -4.65 -5.87 5.23
N ILE A 128 -3.63 -6.27 4.45
CA ILE A 128 -2.49 -7.04 4.95
C ILE A 128 -1.71 -6.24 5.99
N TYR A 129 -1.38 -4.99 5.71
CA TYR A 129 -0.65 -4.12 6.64
C TYR A 129 -1.47 -3.83 7.91
N ALA A 130 -2.77 -3.58 7.78
CA ALA A 130 -3.64 -3.41 8.94
C ALA A 130 -3.73 -4.68 9.79
N GLY A 131 -3.83 -5.85 9.15
CA GLY A 131 -3.79 -7.14 9.85
C GLY A 131 -2.49 -7.33 10.61
N ALA A 132 -1.33 -7.07 9.99
CA ALA A 132 -0.02 -7.12 10.64
C ALA A 132 0.07 -6.12 11.82
N ALA A 133 -0.49 -4.92 11.67
CA ALA A 133 -0.53 -3.90 12.70
C ALA A 133 -1.39 -4.32 13.90
N PHE A 134 -2.56 -4.94 13.67
CA PHE A 134 -3.44 -5.41 14.74
C PHE A 134 -2.83 -6.53 15.57
N VAL A 135 -2.11 -7.45 14.91
CA VAL A 135 -1.42 -8.54 15.62
C VAL A 135 0.01 -8.16 16.03
N GLN A 136 0.48 -6.98 15.67
CA GLN A 136 1.84 -6.47 15.92
C GLN A 136 2.94 -7.45 15.48
N HIS A 137 2.69 -8.15 14.38
CA HIS A 137 3.58 -9.19 13.85
C HIS A 137 3.93 -8.93 12.39
N GLY A 138 5.16 -9.31 11.99
CA GLY A 138 5.67 -9.15 10.63
C GLY A 138 7.07 -8.55 10.60
N PRO A 139 7.59 -8.19 9.41
CA PRO A 139 8.90 -7.57 9.26
C PRO A 139 9.05 -6.31 10.11
N ALA A 140 10.26 -6.09 10.63
CA ALA A 140 10.54 -4.90 11.45
C ALA A 140 10.46 -3.60 10.64
N GLU A 141 10.63 -3.70 9.33
CA GLU A 141 10.64 -2.61 8.35
C GLU A 141 9.24 -2.26 7.82
N ARG A 142 8.17 -2.85 8.35
CA ARG A 142 6.82 -2.56 7.85
C ARG A 142 6.43 -1.11 8.14
N ASP A 143 5.78 -0.50 7.18
CA ASP A 143 5.42 0.93 7.19
C ASP A 143 4.54 1.30 8.39
N THR A 144 3.55 0.47 8.73
CA THR A 144 2.67 0.71 9.89
C THR A 144 3.44 0.81 11.19
N ARG A 145 4.53 0.06 11.33
CA ARG A 145 5.40 0.14 12.50
C ARG A 145 6.23 1.43 12.50
N GLY A 146 6.81 1.80 11.36
CA GLY A 146 7.52 3.07 11.20
C GLY A 146 6.62 4.25 11.56
N MET A 147 5.38 4.26 11.02
CA MET A 147 4.36 5.25 11.36
C MET A 147 4.04 5.28 12.86
N ALA A 148 3.83 4.13 13.48
CA ALA A 148 3.46 4.02 14.90
C ALA A 148 4.57 4.54 15.82
N ILE A 149 5.81 4.10 15.59
CA ILE A 149 6.97 4.52 16.37
C ILE A 149 7.19 6.02 16.25
N SER A 150 7.15 6.54 15.03
CA SER A 150 7.40 7.96 14.77
C SER A 150 6.29 8.87 15.28
N ALA A 151 5.05 8.41 15.32
CA ALA A 151 3.92 9.14 15.87
C ALA A 151 3.76 8.97 17.40
N GLY A 152 4.45 8.02 18.00
CA GLY A 152 4.31 7.70 19.43
C GLY A 152 2.93 7.12 19.80
N VAL A 153 2.34 6.33 18.89
CA VAL A 153 1.04 5.69 19.09
C VAL A 153 1.15 4.17 18.94
N ASP A 154 0.17 3.44 19.46
CA ASP A 154 0.09 1.99 19.27
C ASP A 154 -0.21 1.64 17.80
N GLU A 155 0.50 0.67 17.27
CA GLU A 155 0.42 0.27 15.86
C GLU A 155 -1.00 -0.12 15.40
N PRO A 156 -1.88 -0.76 16.21
CA PRO A 156 -3.26 -1.01 15.82
C PRO A 156 -4.06 0.24 15.42
N TRP A 157 -3.77 1.41 15.98
CA TRP A 157 -4.41 2.66 15.55
C TRP A 157 -3.99 3.06 14.12
N ILE A 158 -2.72 2.87 13.80
CA ILE A 158 -2.23 3.05 12.43
C ILE A 158 -2.91 2.06 11.49
N GLY A 159 -3.00 0.78 11.91
CA GLY A 159 -3.72 -0.25 11.15
C GLY A 159 -5.17 0.15 10.83
N ALA A 160 -5.91 0.66 11.82
CA ALA A 160 -7.27 1.14 11.64
C ALA A 160 -7.34 2.33 10.65
N THR A 161 -6.38 3.25 10.73
CA THR A 161 -6.29 4.43 9.85
C THR A 161 -6.01 4.03 8.40
N VAL A 162 -5.16 3.04 8.17
CA VAL A 162 -4.86 2.50 6.83
C VAL A 162 -6.03 1.66 6.28
N LEU A 163 -6.70 0.89 7.14
CA LEU A 163 -7.79 0.01 6.74
C LEU A 163 -9.06 0.77 6.33
N ALA A 164 -9.41 1.83 7.05
CA ALA A 164 -10.69 2.51 6.86
C ALA A 164 -10.91 3.02 5.41
N PRO A 165 -9.98 3.74 4.76
CA PRO A 165 -10.12 4.13 3.36
C PRO A 165 -10.25 2.91 2.44
N ALA A 166 -9.45 1.86 2.64
CA ALA A 166 -9.45 0.68 1.79
C ALA A 166 -10.79 -0.07 1.81
N VAL A 167 -11.40 -0.22 2.99
CA VAL A 167 -12.74 -0.82 3.12
C VAL A 167 -13.80 0.03 2.44
N LEU A 168 -13.72 1.35 2.57
CA LEU A 168 -14.65 2.27 1.93
C LEU A 168 -14.49 2.27 0.40
N ASP A 169 -13.27 2.16 -0.11
CA ASP A 169 -12.98 2.04 -1.54
C ASP A 169 -13.52 0.71 -2.10
N ALA A 170 -13.33 -0.40 -1.39
CA ALA A 170 -13.92 -1.68 -1.75
C ALA A 170 -15.46 -1.61 -1.74
N ALA A 171 -16.07 -1.02 -0.73
CA ALA A 171 -17.52 -0.83 -0.66
C ALA A 171 -18.04 0.05 -1.81
N ARG A 172 -17.31 1.10 -2.18
CA ARG A 172 -17.61 1.99 -3.30
C ARG A 172 -17.52 1.29 -4.64
N TYR A 173 -16.55 0.41 -4.81
CA TYR A 173 -16.39 -0.40 -6.03
C TYR A 173 -17.65 -1.23 -6.33
N TYR A 174 -18.27 -1.81 -5.30
CA TYR A 174 -19.51 -2.61 -5.43
C TYR A 174 -20.79 -1.79 -5.34
N ARG A 175 -20.76 -0.56 -4.84
CA ARG A 175 -21.91 0.34 -4.70
C ARG A 175 -21.59 1.75 -5.19
N PRO A 176 -21.32 1.92 -6.49
CA PRO A 176 -20.84 3.17 -7.07
C PRO A 176 -21.81 4.35 -6.91
N ASP A 177 -23.11 4.10 -6.87
CA ASP A 177 -24.14 5.13 -6.78
C ASP A 177 -24.36 5.68 -5.36
N SER A 178 -23.76 5.03 -4.34
CA SER A 178 -23.90 5.46 -2.96
C SER A 178 -23.17 6.78 -2.70
N ARG A 179 -23.95 7.86 -2.53
CA ARG A 179 -23.40 9.17 -2.13
C ARG A 179 -22.70 9.11 -0.77
N VAL A 180 -23.27 8.32 0.15
CA VAL A 180 -22.71 8.15 1.51
C VAL A 180 -21.31 7.54 1.44
N LEU A 181 -21.13 6.43 0.71
CA LEU A 181 -19.82 5.79 0.58
C LEU A 181 -18.81 6.71 -0.10
N ARG A 182 -19.22 7.45 -1.10
CA ARG A 182 -18.38 8.41 -1.83
C ARG A 182 -17.86 9.53 -0.92
N TRP A 183 -18.72 10.08 -0.09
CA TRP A 183 -18.29 11.10 0.87
C TRP A 183 -17.51 10.51 2.05
N ALA A 184 -17.89 9.31 2.51
CA ALA A 184 -17.19 8.63 3.58
C ALA A 184 -15.75 8.25 3.19
N SER A 185 -15.50 7.73 1.96
CA SER A 185 -14.14 7.42 1.52
C SER A 185 -13.28 8.69 1.42
N ARG A 186 -13.81 9.79 0.88
CA ARG A 186 -13.12 11.08 0.85
C ARG A 186 -12.81 11.61 2.25
N ALA A 187 -13.79 11.55 3.13
CA ALA A 187 -13.62 11.98 4.51
C ALA A 187 -12.58 11.12 5.25
N ALA A 188 -12.53 9.81 4.98
CA ALA A 188 -11.56 8.92 5.57
C ALA A 188 -10.13 9.25 5.11
N VAL A 189 -9.93 9.53 3.81
CA VAL A 189 -8.62 9.96 3.30
C VAL A 189 -8.20 11.30 3.92
N VAL A 190 -9.08 12.31 3.92
CA VAL A 190 -8.78 13.63 4.50
C VAL A 190 -8.60 13.56 6.00
N GLY A 191 -9.49 12.84 6.71
CA GLY A 191 -9.42 12.68 8.16
C GLY A 191 -8.19 11.91 8.60
N GLY A 192 -7.84 10.84 7.88
CA GLY A 192 -6.58 10.13 8.07
C GLY A 192 -5.38 11.06 7.93
N ALA A 193 -5.32 11.86 6.85
CA ALA A 193 -4.28 12.86 6.67
C ALA A 193 -4.17 13.82 7.87
N MET A 194 -5.29 14.37 8.34
CA MET A 194 -5.27 15.34 9.44
C MET A 194 -4.83 14.71 10.77
N ILE A 195 -5.29 13.49 11.10
CA ILE A 195 -4.87 12.77 12.32
C ILE A 195 -3.36 12.54 12.29
N ILE A 196 -2.85 12.14 11.16
CA ILE A 196 -1.46 11.86 10.89
C ILE A 196 -0.59 13.10 11.04
N PHE A 197 -0.95 14.22 10.39
CA PHE A 197 -0.20 15.47 10.52
C PHE A 197 -0.18 15.96 11.98
N LYS A 198 -1.27 15.81 12.71
CA LYS A 198 -1.35 16.20 14.11
C LYS A 198 -0.47 15.32 14.99
N ALA A 199 -0.49 14.01 14.81
CA ALA A 199 0.35 13.08 15.57
C ALA A 199 1.85 13.35 15.32
N ALA A 200 2.24 13.55 14.06
CA ALA A 200 3.61 13.89 13.69
C ALA A 200 4.08 15.23 14.30
N SER A 201 3.21 16.24 14.37
CA SER A 201 3.55 17.55 14.95
C SER A 201 3.74 17.49 16.48
N VAL A 202 2.96 16.65 17.18
CA VAL A 202 3.07 16.45 18.64
C VAL A 202 4.33 15.66 18.97
N GLY A 203 4.63 14.59 18.24
CA GLY A 203 5.86 13.81 18.42
C GLY A 203 7.14 14.63 18.21
N GLY A 204 7.14 15.56 17.26
CA GLY A 204 8.24 16.51 17.03
C GLY A 204 8.49 17.44 18.24
N GLN A 205 7.45 17.95 18.85
CA GLN A 205 7.56 18.86 20.00
C GLN A 205 8.11 18.17 21.26
N VAL A 206 7.75 16.90 21.50
CA VAL A 206 8.25 16.15 22.64
C VAL A 206 9.75 15.84 22.50
N ALA A 207 10.23 15.61 21.29
CA ALA A 207 11.64 15.36 21.02
C ALA A 207 12.52 16.62 21.17
N GLU A 208 11.98 17.82 20.88
CA GLU A 208 12.69 19.10 21.06
C GLU A 208 12.68 19.59 22.54
N GLY A 209 11.63 19.29 23.28
CA GLY A 209 11.51 19.69 24.70
C GLY A 209 12.41 18.90 25.66
N ASN A 210 13.03 17.82 25.22
CA ASN A 210 13.93 16.98 26.03
C ASN A 210 15.43 17.17 25.70
N ARG A 211 15.79 18.20 24.97
CA ARG A 211 17.17 18.62 24.72
C ARG A 211 17.46 19.90 25.48
#